data_3c1a9619079d88ce2af62d61bf289f61
#
_entry.id   3c1a9619079d88ce2af62d61bf289f61
#
_cell.length_a   1.000
_cell.length_b   1.000
_cell.length_c   1.000
_cell.angle_alpha   90.00
_cell.angle_beta   90.00
_cell.angle_gamma   90.00
#
_symmetry.space_group_name_H-M   'P 1'
#
loop_
_entity.id
_entity.type
_entity.pdbx_description
1 polymer ?
#
loop_
_entity_poly.entity_id
_entity_poly.type
_entity_poly.pdbx_seq_one_letter_code
_entity_poly.pdbx_strand_id
1 'polypeptide(L)'
;VLRESPEPVTIVATGPQTNVAALLLAHPELKSKIARISLMGGGIATGNWTPAAEFNILVDPEAARIVFTSGIPITMAGLDVTEKALILPEDFERVRVLGNPVSDIVAQWLEFFYKFHRSIGYAGAPMHDPCAVMALIHPEIFTIRPMYVQIETAGEYCRGTTVGDLLGFSGHAPNADVLMGVDRDRFADLLVEAIKF
;
A
#
# COMPACT_ATOMS: atom_id res chain seq x y z
N VAL A 1 -0.04 -20.23 11.31
CA VAL A 1 -1.00 -19.94 10.22
C VAL A 1 -0.51 -20.53 8.91
N LEU A 2 0.60 -20.05 8.26
CA LEU A 2 1.04 -20.53 6.93
C LEU A 2 1.24 -22.06 6.86
N ARG A 3 1.89 -22.67 7.87
CA ARG A 3 2.13 -24.12 7.91
C ARG A 3 0.84 -24.93 7.97
N GLU A 4 -0.16 -24.41 8.66
CA GLU A 4 -1.41 -25.09 8.99
C GLU A 4 -2.52 -24.79 8.00
N SER A 5 -2.37 -23.74 7.19
CA SER A 5 -3.36 -23.36 6.21
C SER A 5 -3.48 -24.43 5.12
N PRO A 6 -4.70 -24.92 4.80
CA PRO A 6 -4.92 -25.84 3.70
C PRO A 6 -4.73 -25.15 2.33
N GLU A 7 -4.95 -23.85 2.27
CA GLU A 7 -4.88 -23.01 1.07
C GLU A 7 -3.71 -22.01 1.18
N PRO A 8 -3.13 -21.56 0.06
CA PRO A 8 -2.17 -20.46 0.07
C PRO A 8 -2.80 -19.17 0.63
N VAL A 9 -2.03 -18.43 1.41
CA VAL A 9 -2.48 -17.24 2.14
C VAL A 9 -1.97 -15.97 1.47
N THR A 10 -2.80 -14.94 1.38
CA THR A 10 -2.36 -13.60 1.00
C THR A 10 -1.84 -12.85 2.22
N ILE A 11 -0.65 -12.29 2.13
CA ILE A 11 -0.07 -11.42 3.15
C ILE A 11 -0.42 -9.98 2.79
N VAL A 12 -1.03 -9.23 3.72
CA VAL A 12 -1.19 -7.78 3.60
C VAL A 12 -0.17 -7.11 4.52
N ALA A 13 0.79 -6.38 3.94
CA ALA A 13 1.89 -5.75 4.64
C ALA A 13 1.73 -4.22 4.58
N THR A 14 1.31 -3.60 5.69
CA THR A 14 1.01 -2.17 5.77
C THR A 14 2.10 -1.34 6.46
N GLY A 15 3.27 -1.93 6.67
CA GLY A 15 4.45 -1.31 7.25
C GLY A 15 5.73 -1.74 6.54
N PRO A 16 6.91 -1.46 7.12
CA PRO A 16 8.20 -1.90 6.60
C PRO A 16 8.24 -3.42 6.37
N GLN A 17 8.92 -3.85 5.30
CA GLN A 17 8.88 -5.24 4.84
C GLN A 17 9.76 -6.20 5.66
N THR A 18 10.35 -5.75 6.75
CA THR A 18 11.29 -6.52 7.59
C THR A 18 10.72 -7.87 8.04
N ASN A 19 9.46 -7.90 8.51
CA ASN A 19 8.83 -9.14 8.98
C ASN A 19 8.59 -10.14 7.84
N VAL A 20 8.17 -9.64 6.66
CA VAL A 20 7.94 -10.47 5.48
C VAL A 20 9.27 -11.03 4.96
N ALA A 21 10.29 -10.19 4.86
CA ALA A 21 11.64 -10.62 4.47
C ALA A 21 12.23 -11.65 5.44
N ALA A 22 12.09 -11.42 6.74
CA ALA A 22 12.53 -12.36 7.78
C ALA A 22 11.83 -13.73 7.63
N LEU A 23 10.52 -13.73 7.36
CA LEU A 23 9.76 -14.95 7.09
C LEU A 23 10.33 -15.70 5.87
N LEU A 24 10.56 -14.99 4.76
CA LEU A 24 11.04 -15.58 3.50
C LEU A 24 12.47 -16.14 3.63
N LEU A 25 13.32 -15.49 4.43
CA LEU A 25 14.69 -15.93 4.69
C LEU A 25 14.75 -17.11 5.65
N ALA A 26 13.98 -17.06 6.73
CA ALA A 26 13.99 -18.09 7.76
C ALA A 26 13.23 -19.36 7.33
N HIS A 27 12.24 -19.22 6.47
CA HIS A 27 11.31 -20.27 6.06
C HIS A 27 11.05 -20.26 4.55
N PRO A 28 12.10 -20.46 3.72
CA PRO A 28 11.95 -20.46 2.25
C PRO A 28 10.99 -21.55 1.76
N GLU A 29 10.83 -22.64 2.51
CA GLU A 29 9.89 -23.73 2.22
C GLU A 29 8.42 -23.28 2.28
N LEU A 30 8.11 -22.20 3.00
CA LEU A 30 6.74 -21.66 3.11
C LEU A 30 6.36 -20.71 1.97
N LYS A 31 7.29 -20.38 1.09
CA LYS A 31 7.02 -19.48 -0.04
C LYS A 31 5.87 -19.95 -0.91
N SER A 32 5.77 -21.26 -1.17
CA SER A 32 4.66 -21.86 -1.93
C SER A 32 3.28 -21.78 -1.22
N LYS A 33 3.28 -21.44 0.08
CA LYS A 33 2.08 -21.21 0.88
C LYS A 33 1.61 -19.75 0.85
N ILE A 34 2.33 -18.87 0.13
CA ILE A 34 1.97 -17.46 -0.01
C ILE A 34 1.43 -17.26 -1.43
N ALA A 35 0.14 -16.97 -1.52
CA ALA A 35 -0.53 -16.72 -2.80
C ALA A 35 -0.11 -15.38 -3.42
N ARG A 36 0.02 -14.35 -2.57
CA ARG A 36 0.32 -12.96 -2.96
C ARG A 36 0.79 -12.16 -1.75
N ILE A 37 1.58 -11.12 -2.00
CA ILE A 37 1.87 -10.07 -1.02
C ILE A 37 1.21 -8.79 -1.55
N SER A 38 0.23 -8.26 -0.81
CA SER A 38 -0.31 -6.92 -1.04
C SER A 38 0.33 -5.97 -0.03
N LEU A 39 1.07 -4.98 -0.50
CA LEU A 39 1.81 -4.09 0.39
C LEU A 39 1.42 -2.62 0.21
N MET A 40 1.39 -1.87 1.32
CA MET A 40 1.48 -0.42 1.27
C MET A 40 2.93 -0.01 1.43
N GLY A 41 3.43 0.70 0.44
CA GLY A 41 4.79 1.23 0.46
C GLY A 41 5.29 1.62 -0.91
N GLY A 42 6.29 2.49 -0.90
CA GLY A 42 6.94 3.00 -2.10
C GLY A 42 6.16 4.08 -2.84
N GLY A 43 6.76 4.56 -3.90
CA GLY A 43 6.20 5.54 -4.83
C GLY A 43 7.05 5.56 -6.07
N ILE A 44 6.42 5.51 -7.24
CA ILE A 44 7.12 5.53 -8.53
C ILE A 44 7.48 6.98 -8.91
N ALA A 45 6.57 7.91 -8.63
CA ALA A 45 6.75 9.31 -9.01
C ALA A 45 7.29 10.19 -7.88
N THR A 46 7.15 9.77 -6.61
CA THR A 46 7.45 10.61 -5.45
C THR A 46 7.81 9.81 -4.21
N GLY A 47 8.46 10.46 -3.25
CA GLY A 47 8.61 10.00 -1.88
C GLY A 47 7.81 10.88 -0.92
N ASN A 48 7.74 10.48 0.35
CA ASN A 48 7.13 11.26 1.43
C ASN A 48 8.04 11.45 2.65
N TRP A 49 9.06 10.61 2.80
CA TRP A 49 10.06 10.76 3.87
C TRP A 49 11.33 11.43 3.38
N THR A 50 11.74 11.11 2.18
CA THR A 50 12.71 11.88 1.40
C THR A 50 12.06 12.24 0.06
N PRO A 51 12.64 13.16 -0.72
CA PRO A 51 12.13 13.42 -2.07
C PRO A 51 12.05 12.19 -2.97
N ALA A 52 12.85 11.16 -2.69
CA ALA A 52 12.98 9.97 -3.52
C ALA A 52 12.36 8.71 -2.92
N ALA A 53 12.10 8.66 -1.61
CA ALA A 53 11.71 7.44 -0.92
C ALA A 53 10.47 7.60 -0.03
N GLU A 54 9.61 6.60 -0.07
CA GLU A 54 8.49 6.43 0.84
C GLU A 54 8.97 5.77 2.14
N PHE A 55 8.32 6.10 3.25
CA PHE A 55 8.71 5.73 4.61
C PHE A 55 8.86 4.22 4.81
N ASN A 56 7.87 3.41 4.44
CA ASN A 56 7.89 1.96 4.69
C ASN A 56 9.03 1.26 3.96
N ILE A 57 9.37 1.72 2.77
CA ILE A 57 10.50 1.18 2.01
C ILE A 57 11.83 1.70 2.55
N LEU A 58 11.89 3.00 2.90
CA LEU A 58 13.13 3.61 3.39
C LEU A 58 13.58 3.05 4.73
N VAL A 59 12.66 2.63 5.59
CA VAL A 59 13.00 2.05 6.92
C VAL A 59 13.84 0.79 6.78
N ASP A 60 13.53 -0.06 5.78
CA ASP A 60 14.30 -1.29 5.52
C ASP A 60 14.30 -1.62 4.01
N PRO A 61 15.11 -0.91 3.20
CA PRO A 61 15.17 -1.13 1.76
C PRO A 61 15.67 -2.53 1.37
N GLU A 62 16.54 -3.12 2.17
CA GLU A 62 17.06 -4.47 1.96
C GLU A 62 15.95 -5.49 2.10
N ALA A 63 15.10 -5.37 3.12
CA ALA A 63 13.92 -6.21 3.28
C ALA A 63 12.94 -6.04 2.12
N ALA A 64 12.67 -4.81 1.71
CA ALA A 64 11.82 -4.54 0.55
C ALA A 64 12.39 -5.19 -0.71
N ARG A 65 13.71 -5.10 -0.96
CA ARG A 65 14.35 -5.76 -2.09
C ARG A 65 14.18 -7.28 -2.05
N ILE A 66 14.32 -7.91 -0.88
CA ILE A 66 14.08 -9.35 -0.71
C ILE A 66 12.64 -9.71 -1.12
N VAL A 67 11.66 -8.93 -0.69
CA VAL A 67 10.25 -9.14 -1.05
C VAL A 67 10.04 -8.99 -2.55
N PHE A 68 10.50 -7.90 -3.18
CA PHE A 68 10.32 -7.64 -4.60
C PHE A 68 11.07 -8.63 -5.52
N THR A 69 12.13 -9.26 -5.01
CA THR A 69 12.87 -10.31 -5.74
C THR A 69 12.45 -11.73 -5.38
N SER A 70 11.47 -11.89 -4.50
CA SER A 70 11.02 -13.21 -4.03
C SER A 70 10.40 -14.09 -5.12
N GLY A 71 9.84 -13.49 -6.18
CA GLY A 71 9.05 -14.17 -7.20
C GLY A 71 7.62 -14.54 -6.75
N ILE A 72 7.19 -14.07 -5.57
CA ILE A 72 5.79 -14.12 -5.16
C ILE A 72 5.04 -12.98 -5.86
N PRO A 73 3.79 -13.19 -6.35
CA PRO A 73 2.99 -12.10 -6.91
C PRO A 73 2.84 -10.94 -5.92
N ILE A 74 3.11 -9.71 -6.38
CA ILE A 74 3.03 -8.50 -5.55
C ILE A 74 1.93 -7.59 -6.07
N THR A 75 1.11 -7.04 -5.17
CA THR A 75 0.29 -5.85 -5.40
C THR A 75 0.88 -4.71 -4.57
N MET A 76 1.29 -3.64 -5.25
CA MET A 76 1.92 -2.48 -4.62
C MET A 76 0.97 -1.29 -4.58
N ALA A 77 0.53 -0.90 -3.38
CA ALA A 77 -0.18 0.34 -3.12
C ALA A 77 0.82 1.40 -2.68
N GLY A 78 1.47 2.05 -3.64
CA GLY A 78 2.41 3.14 -3.41
C GLY A 78 1.73 4.50 -3.30
N LEU A 79 2.52 5.56 -3.06
CA LEU A 79 2.03 6.94 -2.97
C LEU A 79 1.28 7.39 -4.23
N ASP A 80 1.64 6.83 -5.39
CA ASP A 80 0.98 7.14 -6.68
C ASP A 80 -0.54 6.92 -6.66
N VAL A 81 -1.03 6.03 -5.83
CA VAL A 81 -2.46 5.78 -5.61
C VAL A 81 -2.94 6.26 -4.26
N THR A 82 -2.17 6.07 -3.18
CA THR A 82 -2.66 6.32 -1.83
C THR A 82 -2.89 7.80 -1.55
N GLU A 83 -2.11 8.68 -2.18
CA GLU A 83 -2.32 10.14 -2.12
C GLU A 83 -3.55 10.61 -2.93
N LYS A 84 -4.13 9.75 -3.75
CA LYS A 84 -5.40 10.00 -4.47
C LYS A 84 -6.61 9.40 -3.76
N ALA A 85 -6.41 8.44 -2.87
CA ALA A 85 -7.45 7.82 -2.06
C ALA A 85 -7.83 8.72 -0.86
N LEU A 86 -8.30 9.92 -1.15
CA LEU A 86 -8.61 10.93 -0.15
C LEU A 86 -10.01 10.70 0.44
N ILE A 87 -10.09 10.70 1.76
CA ILE A 87 -11.37 10.86 2.47
C ILE A 87 -11.54 12.34 2.77
N LEU A 88 -12.57 12.95 2.19
CA LEU A 88 -12.83 14.37 2.28
C LEU A 88 -13.62 14.72 3.55
N PRO A 89 -13.66 15.99 3.99
CA PRO A 89 -14.43 16.39 5.17
C PRO A 89 -15.90 15.99 5.15
N GLU A 90 -16.55 16.00 3.97
CA GLU A 90 -17.92 15.51 3.80
C GLU A 90 -18.07 14.00 4.06
N ASP A 91 -17.02 13.21 3.77
CA ASP A 91 -17.03 11.79 4.06
C ASP A 91 -16.89 11.52 5.58
N PHE A 92 -16.19 12.40 6.33
CA PHE A 92 -16.13 12.29 7.80
C PHE A 92 -17.51 12.39 8.42
N GLU A 93 -18.37 13.29 7.90
CA GLU A 93 -19.77 13.39 8.35
C GLU A 93 -20.57 12.14 8.01
N ARG A 94 -20.36 11.56 6.82
CA ARG A 94 -20.98 10.28 6.42
C ARG A 94 -20.62 9.15 7.38
N VAL A 95 -19.36 9.10 7.84
CA VAL A 95 -18.91 8.14 8.85
C VAL A 95 -19.57 8.42 10.21
N ARG A 96 -19.58 9.69 10.64
CA ARG A 96 -20.13 10.09 11.96
C ARG A 96 -21.61 9.75 12.11
N VAL A 97 -22.42 9.98 11.06
CA VAL A 97 -23.87 9.73 11.11
C VAL A 97 -24.24 8.25 11.16
N LEU A 98 -23.30 7.33 11.01
CA LEU A 98 -23.55 5.88 11.23
C LEU A 98 -23.90 5.57 12.68
N GLY A 99 -23.41 6.35 13.65
CA GLY A 99 -23.82 6.32 15.05
C GLY A 99 -23.48 5.03 15.79
N ASN A 100 -22.45 4.32 15.38
CA ASN A 100 -21.96 3.14 16.07
C ASN A 100 -20.57 3.41 16.69
N PRO A 101 -20.11 2.63 17.72
CA PRO A 101 -18.84 2.88 18.39
C PRO A 101 -17.61 2.88 17.47
N VAL A 102 -17.63 2.12 16.39
CA VAL A 102 -16.52 2.08 15.40
C VAL A 102 -16.51 3.36 14.59
N SER A 103 -17.66 3.81 14.08
CA SER A 103 -17.76 5.03 13.30
C SER A 103 -17.36 6.28 14.10
N ASP A 104 -17.70 6.32 15.40
CA ASP A 104 -17.32 7.42 16.28
C ASP A 104 -15.78 7.54 16.41
N ILE A 105 -15.10 6.42 16.59
CA ILE A 105 -13.63 6.39 16.71
C ILE A 105 -12.99 6.73 15.34
N VAL A 106 -13.48 6.12 14.26
CA VAL A 106 -12.93 6.34 12.92
C VAL A 106 -13.09 7.79 12.48
N ALA A 107 -14.24 8.42 12.73
CA ALA A 107 -14.43 9.83 12.42
C ALA A 107 -13.44 10.73 13.17
N GLN A 108 -13.19 10.46 14.46
CA GLN A 108 -12.21 11.20 15.25
C GLN A 108 -10.78 11.02 14.73
N TRP A 109 -10.39 9.81 14.33
CA TRP A 109 -9.08 9.52 13.76
C TRP A 109 -8.88 10.20 12.40
N LEU A 110 -9.89 10.17 11.54
CA LEU A 110 -9.86 10.85 10.24
C LEU A 110 -9.67 12.37 10.42
N GLU A 111 -10.41 12.99 11.34
CA GLU A 111 -10.25 14.43 11.64
C GLU A 111 -8.88 14.75 12.21
N PHE A 112 -8.38 13.92 13.14
CA PHE A 112 -7.05 14.11 13.72
C PHE A 112 -5.96 14.01 12.65
N PHE A 113 -6.02 12.97 11.82
CA PHE A 113 -5.07 12.72 10.74
C PHE A 113 -5.12 13.82 9.68
N TYR A 114 -6.31 14.29 9.34
CA TYR A 114 -6.51 15.36 8.37
C TYR A 114 -5.92 16.71 8.81
N LYS A 115 -5.86 17.00 10.12
CA LYS A 115 -5.28 18.26 10.61
C LYS A 115 -3.86 18.50 10.10
N PHE A 116 -3.03 17.48 10.12
CA PHE A 116 -1.67 17.55 9.57
C PHE A 116 -1.71 17.72 8.05
N HIS A 117 -2.43 16.87 7.35
CA HIS A 117 -2.50 16.89 5.88
C HIS A 117 -3.05 18.19 5.33
N ARG A 118 -4.07 18.75 5.99
CA ARG A 118 -4.58 20.07 5.66
C ARG A 118 -3.51 21.17 5.77
N SER A 119 -2.65 21.09 6.79
CA SER A 119 -1.60 22.12 6.99
C SER A 119 -0.55 22.13 5.87
N ILE A 120 -0.44 21.05 5.13
CA ILE A 120 0.47 20.89 3.97
C ILE A 120 -0.27 20.87 2.62
N GLY A 121 -1.56 21.25 2.61
CA GLY A 121 -2.32 21.53 1.38
C GLY A 121 -3.19 20.41 0.83
N TYR A 122 -3.37 19.30 1.55
CA TYR A 122 -4.27 18.24 1.10
C TYR A 122 -5.74 18.64 1.30
N ALA A 123 -6.59 18.27 0.33
CA ALA A 123 -8.04 18.49 0.40
C ALA A 123 -8.75 17.50 1.36
N GLY A 124 -8.15 16.36 1.63
CA GLY A 124 -8.69 15.27 2.48
C GLY A 124 -7.60 14.47 3.18
N ALA A 125 -8.00 13.46 3.92
CA ALA A 125 -7.12 12.51 4.58
C ALA A 125 -6.72 11.39 3.60
N PRO A 126 -5.44 11.25 3.20
CA PRO A 126 -5.01 10.16 2.32
C PRO A 126 -5.07 8.83 3.06
N MET A 127 -5.73 7.84 2.45
CA MET A 127 -5.86 6.49 3.01
C MET A 127 -4.81 5.57 2.41
N HIS A 128 -3.72 5.39 3.12
CA HIS A 128 -2.59 4.58 2.65
C HIS A 128 -2.90 3.08 2.74
N ASP A 129 -2.96 2.54 3.94
CA ASP A 129 -3.08 1.11 4.21
C ASP A 129 -4.35 0.46 3.67
N PRO A 130 -5.52 1.11 3.74
CA PRO A 130 -6.74 0.56 3.16
C PRO A 130 -6.64 0.26 1.67
N CYS A 131 -5.78 0.96 0.91
CA CYS A 131 -5.58 0.68 -0.51
C CYS A 131 -5.04 -0.73 -0.75
N ALA A 132 -4.12 -1.20 0.10
CA ALA A 132 -3.55 -2.55 -0.02
C ALA A 132 -4.58 -3.65 0.25
N VAL A 133 -5.58 -3.39 1.09
CA VAL A 133 -6.69 -4.31 1.37
C VAL A 133 -7.72 -4.23 0.24
N MET A 134 -8.17 -3.01 -0.10
CA MET A 134 -9.21 -2.80 -1.11
C MET A 134 -8.82 -3.32 -2.48
N ALA A 135 -7.53 -3.27 -2.85
CA ALA A 135 -7.04 -3.83 -4.10
C ALA A 135 -7.26 -5.35 -4.23
N LEU A 136 -7.44 -6.06 -3.11
CA LEU A 136 -7.72 -7.50 -3.09
C LEU A 136 -9.20 -7.82 -3.21
N ILE A 137 -10.08 -6.96 -2.66
CA ILE A 137 -11.52 -7.21 -2.57
C ILE A 137 -12.32 -6.41 -3.60
N HIS A 138 -11.80 -5.27 -4.04
CA HIS A 138 -12.39 -4.37 -5.02
C HIS A 138 -11.35 -3.87 -6.03
N PRO A 139 -10.67 -4.77 -6.78
CA PRO A 139 -9.64 -4.36 -7.75
C PRO A 139 -10.19 -3.48 -8.88
N GLU A 140 -11.48 -3.54 -9.15
CA GLU A 140 -12.16 -2.80 -10.21
C GLU A 140 -12.14 -1.27 -10.02
N ILE A 141 -11.93 -0.79 -8.78
CA ILE A 141 -11.85 0.66 -8.52
C ILE A 141 -10.46 1.24 -8.75
N PHE A 142 -9.47 0.40 -9.04
CA PHE A 142 -8.08 0.80 -9.21
C PHE A 142 -7.63 0.75 -10.66
N THR A 143 -6.78 1.69 -11.05
CA THR A 143 -5.96 1.57 -12.25
C THR A 143 -4.70 0.81 -11.90
N ILE A 144 -4.60 -0.43 -12.36
CA ILE A 144 -3.48 -1.32 -12.06
C ILE A 144 -2.55 -1.39 -13.27
N ARG A 145 -1.25 -1.28 -13.03
CA ARG A 145 -0.24 -1.37 -14.07
C ARG A 145 0.85 -2.37 -13.69
N PRO A 146 0.95 -3.50 -14.40
CA PRO A 146 2.08 -4.41 -14.25
C PRO A 146 3.38 -3.69 -14.63
N MET A 147 4.40 -3.77 -13.78
CA MET A 147 5.73 -3.24 -14.09
C MET A 147 6.83 -3.97 -13.34
N TYR A 148 8.04 -3.84 -13.85
CA TYR A 148 9.22 -4.26 -13.13
C TYR A 148 9.62 -3.19 -12.12
N VAL A 149 9.70 -3.56 -10.85
CA VAL A 149 10.05 -2.66 -9.74
C VAL A 149 11.30 -3.16 -9.05
N GLN A 150 12.26 -2.27 -8.87
CA GLN A 150 13.47 -2.50 -8.09
C GLN A 150 13.52 -1.56 -6.88
N ILE A 151 14.26 -1.98 -5.85
CA ILE A 151 14.50 -1.15 -4.67
C ILE A 151 15.96 -0.71 -4.67
N GLU A 152 16.17 0.60 -4.65
CA GLU A 152 17.52 1.18 -4.51
C GLU A 152 18.00 1.08 -3.06
N THR A 153 19.13 0.39 -2.85
CA THR A 153 19.64 0.10 -1.50
C THR A 153 20.99 0.77 -1.18
N ALA A 154 21.67 1.36 -2.18
CA ALA A 154 23.05 1.84 -2.03
C ALA A 154 23.23 3.34 -2.33
N GLY A 155 22.31 3.97 -3.07
CA GLY A 155 22.44 5.36 -3.51
C GLY A 155 22.42 6.35 -2.35
N GLU A 156 23.31 7.34 -2.36
CA GLU A 156 23.40 8.37 -1.33
C GLU A 156 22.10 9.19 -1.21
N TYR A 157 21.48 9.55 -2.33
CA TYR A 157 20.26 10.39 -2.38
C TYR A 157 18.98 9.59 -2.65
N CYS A 158 19.12 8.38 -3.19
CA CYS A 158 18.00 7.57 -3.68
C CYS A 158 17.78 6.27 -2.91
N ARG A 159 18.50 6.03 -1.80
CA ARG A 159 18.29 4.85 -0.98
C ARG A 159 16.82 4.76 -0.54
N GLY A 160 16.21 3.60 -0.74
CA GLY A 160 14.79 3.35 -0.44
C GLY A 160 13.82 3.76 -1.56
N THR A 161 14.32 4.25 -2.70
CA THR A 161 13.46 4.52 -3.87
C THR A 161 12.93 3.21 -4.47
N THR A 162 11.66 3.20 -4.81
CA THR A 162 11.05 2.19 -5.67
C THR A 162 11.20 2.61 -7.12
N VAL A 163 12.13 1.99 -7.84
CA VAL A 163 12.42 2.28 -9.24
C VAL A 163 11.52 1.42 -10.11
N GLY A 164 10.41 2.00 -10.59
CA GLY A 164 9.46 1.32 -11.47
C GLY A 164 9.76 1.57 -12.94
N ASP A 165 9.86 0.49 -13.72
CA ASP A 165 10.08 0.57 -15.15
C ASP A 165 8.76 0.85 -15.89
N LEU A 166 8.41 2.12 -15.94
CA LEU A 166 7.17 2.60 -16.58
C LEU A 166 7.15 2.36 -18.10
N LEU A 167 8.30 2.33 -18.75
CA LEU A 167 8.41 2.29 -20.19
C LEU A 167 8.95 0.96 -20.72
N GLY A 168 9.30 0.03 -19.84
CA GLY A 168 9.83 -1.29 -20.23
C GLY A 168 11.28 -1.25 -20.73
N PHE A 169 12.03 -0.22 -20.37
CA PHE A 169 13.42 -0.04 -20.85
C PHE A 169 14.39 -1.07 -20.27
N SER A 170 14.10 -1.62 -19.11
CA SER A 170 14.95 -2.65 -18.49
C SER A 170 14.92 -3.98 -19.24
N GLY A 171 13.87 -4.23 -20.03
CA GLY A 171 13.64 -5.51 -20.70
C GLY A 171 13.24 -6.65 -19.76
N HIS A 172 13.06 -6.39 -18.45
CA HIS A 172 12.63 -7.40 -17.49
C HIS A 172 11.11 -7.57 -17.50
N ALA A 173 10.66 -8.80 -17.23
CA ALA A 173 9.25 -9.07 -17.02
C ALA A 173 8.76 -8.36 -15.75
N PRO A 174 7.50 -7.88 -15.71
CA PRO A 174 6.90 -7.30 -14.51
C PRO A 174 6.99 -8.26 -13.31
N ASN A 175 7.31 -7.71 -12.14
CA ASN A 175 7.33 -8.44 -10.87
C ASN A 175 6.27 -7.92 -9.88
N ALA A 176 5.57 -6.83 -10.21
CA ALA A 176 4.53 -6.25 -9.38
C ALA A 176 3.38 -5.68 -10.21
N ASP A 177 2.17 -5.80 -9.67
CA ASP A 177 0.97 -5.06 -10.05
C ASP A 177 0.94 -3.76 -9.24
N VAL A 178 1.28 -2.63 -9.86
CA VAL A 178 1.37 -1.33 -9.19
C VAL A 178 0.07 -0.57 -9.38
N LEU A 179 -0.50 -0.09 -8.27
CA LEU A 179 -1.70 0.73 -8.29
C LEU A 179 -1.32 2.18 -8.63
N MET A 180 -1.87 2.71 -9.74
CA MET A 180 -1.53 4.04 -10.26
C MET A 180 -2.66 5.06 -10.13
N GLY A 181 -3.88 4.60 -9.90
CA GLY A 181 -5.07 5.44 -9.75
C GLY A 181 -6.19 4.71 -9.02
N VAL A 182 -7.16 5.49 -8.56
CA VAL A 182 -8.33 4.97 -7.83
C VAL A 182 -9.56 5.81 -8.18
N ASP A 183 -10.71 5.18 -8.27
CA ASP A 183 -12.01 5.85 -8.18
C ASP A 183 -12.22 6.28 -6.71
N ARG A 184 -11.92 7.56 -6.43
CA ARG A 184 -11.95 8.11 -5.08
C ARG A 184 -13.34 8.02 -4.44
N ASP A 185 -14.39 8.31 -5.21
CA ASP A 185 -15.74 8.36 -4.69
C ASP A 185 -16.20 6.95 -4.32
N ARG A 186 -15.93 5.99 -5.19
CA ARG A 186 -16.24 4.59 -4.91
C ARG A 186 -15.41 4.04 -3.75
N PHE A 187 -14.14 4.44 -3.64
CA PHE A 187 -13.29 4.07 -2.50
C PHE A 187 -13.88 4.58 -1.17
N ALA A 188 -14.31 5.85 -1.11
CA ALA A 188 -14.93 6.42 0.08
C ALA A 188 -16.26 5.72 0.41
N ASP A 189 -17.09 5.40 -0.58
CA ASP A 189 -18.33 4.65 -0.38
C ASP A 189 -18.07 3.30 0.27
N LEU A 190 -17.12 2.54 -0.25
CA LEU A 190 -16.74 1.23 0.26
C LEU A 190 -16.16 1.30 1.68
N LEU A 191 -15.36 2.34 1.98
CA LEU A 191 -14.85 2.56 3.33
C LEU A 191 -15.99 2.83 4.33
N VAL A 192 -16.94 3.70 3.96
CA VAL A 192 -18.13 3.98 4.79
C VAL A 192 -18.96 2.71 4.96
N GLU A 193 -19.13 1.93 3.89
CA GLU A 193 -19.85 0.65 3.94
C GLU A 193 -19.22 -0.35 4.88
N ALA A 194 -17.89 -0.46 4.87
CA ALA A 194 -17.12 -1.37 5.75
C ALA A 194 -17.25 -1.05 7.25
N ILE A 195 -17.74 0.14 7.61
CA ILE A 195 -17.90 0.60 9.00
C ILE A 195 -19.37 0.48 9.48
N LYS A 196 -20.28 0.10 8.60
CA LYS A 196 -21.69 -0.15 8.94
C LYS A 196 -21.82 -1.52 9.65
N PHE A 197 -22.00 -1.53 10.96
CA PHE A 197 -22.28 -2.74 11.76
C PHE A 197 -23.48 -2.51 12.66
#